data_bd2b01023003c3cb49d281b08c86b887
#
_entry.id   bd2b01023003c3cb49d281b08c86b887
#
_cell.length_a   1.000
_cell.length_b   1.000
_cell.length_c   1.000
_cell.angle_alpha   90.00
_cell.angle_beta   90.00
_cell.angle_gamma   90.00
#
_symmetry.space_group_name_H-M   'P 1'
#
loop_
_entity.id
_entity.type
_entity.pdbx_description
1 polymer ?
#
loop_
_entity_poly.entity_id
_entity_poly.type
_entity_poly.pdbx_seq_one_letter_code
_entity_poly.pdbx_strand_id
1 'polypeptide(L)'
;MSLETVGNKNPRYHGLDALRGIAMLLGILVHASIPYFSRLVNIEWMWPADDDQSVVLLLLFDFIHAWRMPLFFLLAGFFAHLLLERRGLRSLILNRITRVGLPLLIFGTITALLIPLLWIYGWTGSFDLQSFQDTAAKGLDLKSSGGVIAHLWFLYYLLLLYSVIAVARFFW
;
A
#
# COMPACT_ATOMS: atom_id res chain seq x y z
N MET A 1 51.76 -1.87 16.94
CA MET A 1 50.98 -0.71 16.44
C MET A 1 49.93 -1.26 15.53
N SER A 2 48.75 -1.63 16.13
CA SER A 2 47.68 -2.34 15.49
C SER A 2 46.77 -1.31 14.78
N LEU A 3 46.71 -1.40 13.45
CA LEU A 3 45.75 -0.65 12.65
C LEU A 3 44.36 -1.23 12.92
N GLU A 4 43.57 -0.57 13.75
CA GLU A 4 42.13 -0.84 13.85
C GLU A 4 41.49 -0.57 12.48
N THR A 5 41.05 -1.62 11.85
CA THR A 5 40.17 -1.55 10.67
C THR A 5 38.88 -0.91 11.11
N VAL A 6 38.75 0.39 10.84
CA VAL A 6 37.48 1.12 10.97
C VAL A 6 36.49 0.45 10.04
N GLY A 7 35.70 -0.46 10.59
CA GLY A 7 34.63 -1.13 9.88
C GLY A 7 33.63 -0.09 9.38
N ASN A 8 33.53 0.05 8.07
CA ASN A 8 32.60 0.91 7.36
C ASN A 8 31.16 0.45 7.65
N LYS A 9 30.66 0.77 8.85
CA LYS A 9 29.25 0.53 9.22
C LYS A 9 28.42 1.51 8.41
N ASN A 10 27.73 0.99 7.37
CA ASN A 10 26.71 1.77 6.66
C ASN A 10 25.79 2.43 7.68
N PRO A 11 25.67 3.77 7.72
CA PRO A 11 24.84 4.45 8.69
C PRO A 11 23.38 3.98 8.50
N ARG A 12 22.82 3.36 9.54
CA ARG A 12 21.41 3.03 9.57
C ARG A 12 20.63 4.26 10.04
N TYR A 13 19.64 4.64 9.28
CA TYR A 13 18.76 5.77 9.59
C TYR A 13 17.59 5.30 10.46
N HIS A 14 17.88 4.89 11.71
CA HIS A 14 16.89 4.31 12.62
C HIS A 14 15.64 5.18 12.79
N GLY A 15 15.78 6.52 12.76
CA GLY A 15 14.65 7.45 12.83
C GLY A 15 13.72 7.33 11.62
N LEU A 16 14.26 7.18 10.41
CA LEU A 16 13.46 7.00 9.19
C LEU A 16 12.79 5.62 9.14
N ASP A 17 13.46 4.59 9.65
CA ASP A 17 12.86 3.26 9.75
C ASP A 17 11.73 3.23 10.79
N ALA A 18 11.88 3.90 11.93
CA ALA A 18 10.82 4.08 12.92
C ALA A 18 9.64 4.86 12.34
N LEU A 19 9.89 5.97 11.64
CA LEU A 19 8.85 6.76 10.97
C LEU A 19 8.05 5.94 9.97
N ARG A 20 8.71 5.08 9.18
CA ARG A 20 8.04 4.14 8.26
C ARG A 20 7.16 3.15 9.02
N GLY A 21 7.68 2.58 10.12
CA GLY A 21 6.92 1.65 10.96
C GLY A 21 5.66 2.29 11.54
N ILE A 22 5.77 3.48 12.10
CA ILE A 22 4.63 4.25 12.62
C ILE A 22 3.62 4.54 11.51
N ALA A 23 4.07 5.02 10.35
CA ALA A 23 3.19 5.31 9.23
C ALA A 23 2.47 4.05 8.70
N MET A 24 3.10 2.86 8.78
CA MET A 24 2.45 1.58 8.44
C MET A 24 1.37 1.22 9.47
N LEU A 25 1.64 1.35 10.77
CA LEU A 25 0.66 1.09 11.83
C LEU A 25 -0.54 2.04 11.74
N LEU A 26 -0.30 3.32 11.49
CA LEU A 26 -1.36 4.29 11.22
C LEU A 26 -2.21 3.89 9.99
N GLY A 27 -1.62 3.19 9.03
CA GLY A 27 -2.34 2.62 7.89
C GLY A 27 -3.40 1.60 8.29
N ILE A 28 -3.08 0.73 9.23
CA ILE A 28 -4.03 -0.26 9.76
C ILE A 28 -5.16 0.46 10.49
N LEU A 29 -4.81 1.44 11.33
CA LEU A 29 -5.80 2.24 12.08
C LEU A 29 -6.79 2.95 11.14
N VAL A 30 -6.27 3.58 10.09
CA VAL A 30 -7.07 4.29 9.07
C VAL A 30 -8.07 3.35 8.39
N HIS A 31 -7.64 2.17 7.97
CA HIS A 31 -8.55 1.22 7.32
C HIS A 31 -9.54 0.58 8.30
N ALA A 32 -9.12 0.32 9.53
CA ALA A 32 -10.01 -0.21 10.57
C ALA A 32 -11.07 0.78 11.04
N SER A 33 -10.86 2.09 10.84
CA SER A 33 -11.83 3.12 11.22
C SER A 33 -12.95 3.35 10.19
N ILE A 34 -12.83 2.84 8.96
CA ILE A 34 -13.79 3.10 7.87
C ILE A 34 -15.24 2.73 8.23
N PRO A 35 -15.56 1.58 8.87
CA PRO A 35 -16.92 1.23 9.23
C PRO A 35 -17.61 2.28 10.10
N TYR A 36 -16.87 2.99 10.95
CA TYR A 36 -17.37 3.99 11.89
C TYR A 36 -17.68 5.36 11.27
N PHE A 37 -17.50 5.54 9.97
CA PHE A 37 -17.89 6.76 9.26
C PHE A 37 -18.41 6.49 7.84
N SER A 38 -18.52 5.24 7.43
CA SER A 38 -18.93 4.86 6.07
C SER A 38 -20.28 5.40 5.67
N ARG A 39 -21.25 5.52 6.60
CA ARG A 39 -22.57 6.17 6.37
C ARG A 39 -22.45 7.67 6.18
N LEU A 40 -21.55 8.32 6.92
CA LEU A 40 -21.38 9.78 6.85
C LEU A 40 -20.90 10.26 5.47
N VAL A 41 -20.16 9.38 4.76
CA VAL A 41 -19.61 9.67 3.43
C VAL A 41 -20.26 8.85 2.31
N ASN A 42 -21.38 8.16 2.60
CA ASN A 42 -22.15 7.35 1.64
C ASN A 42 -21.35 6.26 0.91
N ILE A 43 -20.42 5.62 1.61
CA ILE A 43 -19.64 4.48 1.09
C ILE A 43 -20.02 3.14 1.72
N GLU A 44 -21.15 3.07 2.41
CA GLU A 44 -21.66 1.84 3.04
C GLU A 44 -21.96 0.71 2.03
N TRP A 45 -22.16 1.07 0.76
CA TRP A 45 -22.29 0.11 -0.33
C TRP A 45 -21.02 -0.70 -0.58
N MET A 46 -19.87 -0.16 -0.20
CA MET A 46 -18.56 -0.77 -0.37
C MET A 46 -17.99 -1.29 0.96
N TRP A 47 -18.26 -0.59 2.07
CA TRP A 47 -17.76 -0.93 3.40
C TRP A 47 -18.93 -1.09 4.36
N PRO A 48 -19.02 -2.24 5.08
CA PRO A 48 -20.07 -2.40 6.08
C PRO A 48 -20.00 -1.27 7.10
N ALA A 49 -21.15 -0.69 7.42
CA ALA A 49 -21.24 0.39 8.40
C ALA A 49 -21.47 -0.17 9.79
N ASP A 50 -20.80 0.37 10.78
CA ASP A 50 -21.11 0.18 12.19
C ASP A 50 -22.34 1.03 12.56
N ASP A 51 -23.06 0.67 13.62
CA ASP A 51 -24.19 1.47 14.13
C ASP A 51 -23.71 2.77 14.77
N ASP A 52 -22.55 2.73 15.41
CA ASP A 52 -21.88 3.89 15.99
C ASP A 52 -21.06 4.64 14.94
N GLN A 53 -21.56 5.80 14.50
CA GLN A 53 -20.85 6.65 13.55
C GLN A 53 -20.11 7.78 14.26
N SER A 54 -18.87 8.07 13.81
CA SER A 54 -17.98 9.05 14.45
C SER A 54 -17.34 10.01 13.46
N VAL A 55 -17.70 11.28 13.54
CA VAL A 55 -17.05 12.38 12.78
C VAL A 55 -15.59 12.53 13.19
N VAL A 56 -15.23 12.24 14.45
CA VAL A 56 -13.84 12.33 14.90
C VAL A 56 -12.96 11.32 14.18
N LEU A 57 -13.45 10.10 13.98
CA LEU A 57 -12.70 9.08 13.22
C LEU A 57 -12.58 9.44 11.74
N LEU A 58 -13.60 10.08 11.16
CA LEU A 58 -13.51 10.61 9.79
C LEU A 58 -12.42 11.68 9.68
N LEU A 59 -12.39 12.66 10.58
CA LEU A 59 -11.36 13.71 10.57
C LEU A 59 -9.95 13.16 10.81
N LEU A 60 -9.80 12.18 11.68
CA LEU A 60 -8.53 11.48 11.90
C LEU A 60 -8.10 10.70 10.67
N PHE A 61 -9.05 10.03 10.01
CA PHE A 61 -8.80 9.35 8.74
C PHE A 61 -8.24 10.32 7.69
N ASP A 62 -8.93 11.42 7.44
CA ASP A 62 -8.53 12.42 6.45
C ASP A 62 -7.16 13.02 6.79
N PHE A 63 -6.94 13.40 8.04
CA PHE A 63 -5.68 13.94 8.52
C PHE A 63 -4.52 12.97 8.29
N ILE A 64 -4.65 11.73 8.75
CA ILE A 64 -3.60 10.72 8.60
C ILE A 64 -3.37 10.37 7.12
N HIS A 65 -4.45 10.24 6.36
CA HIS A 65 -4.39 9.87 4.95
C HIS A 65 -3.71 10.93 4.09
N ALA A 66 -3.94 12.21 4.39
CA ALA A 66 -3.39 13.33 3.64
C ALA A 66 -1.85 13.37 3.61
N TRP A 67 -1.18 13.09 4.73
CA TRP A 67 0.29 13.18 4.80
C TRP A 67 1.01 11.82 4.67
N ARG A 68 0.34 10.71 5.03
CA ARG A 68 0.95 9.38 5.05
C ARG A 68 1.44 8.95 3.66
N MET A 69 0.63 9.13 2.62
CA MET A 69 1.01 8.75 1.25
C MET A 69 2.17 9.58 0.70
N PRO A 70 2.14 10.93 0.76
CA PRO A 70 3.31 11.75 0.41
C PRO A 70 4.58 11.36 1.16
N LEU A 71 4.48 11.04 2.46
CA LEU A 71 5.61 10.60 3.26
C LEU A 71 6.24 9.32 2.71
N PHE A 72 5.43 8.32 2.35
CA PHE A 72 5.96 7.08 1.78
C PHE A 72 6.67 7.31 0.45
N PHE A 73 6.14 8.16 -0.43
CA PHE A 73 6.79 8.52 -1.69
C PHE A 73 8.10 9.27 -1.47
N LEU A 74 8.13 10.21 -0.52
CA LEU A 74 9.33 10.95 -0.14
C LEU A 74 10.43 10.01 0.37
N LEU A 75 10.10 9.13 1.31
CA LEU A 75 11.05 8.15 1.85
C LEU A 75 11.51 7.16 0.76
N ALA A 76 10.62 6.72 -0.11
CA ALA A 76 10.94 5.83 -1.21
C ALA A 76 11.91 6.49 -2.20
N GLY A 77 11.69 7.77 -2.54
CA GLY A 77 12.58 8.57 -3.37
C GLY A 77 13.95 8.78 -2.72
N PHE A 78 13.96 9.16 -1.44
CA PHE A 78 15.20 9.33 -0.68
C PHE A 78 16.07 8.07 -0.68
N PHE A 79 15.50 6.92 -0.33
CA PHE A 79 16.25 5.66 -0.33
C PHE A 79 16.62 5.17 -1.73
N ALA A 80 15.84 5.51 -2.75
CA ALA A 80 16.19 5.21 -4.14
C ALA A 80 17.41 6.02 -4.58
N HIS A 81 17.42 7.33 -4.30
CA HIS A 81 18.55 8.20 -4.58
C HIS A 81 19.81 7.73 -3.86
N LEU A 82 19.71 7.45 -2.56
CA LEU A 82 20.84 6.95 -1.77
C LEU A 82 21.42 5.62 -2.33
N LEU A 83 20.55 4.73 -2.81
CA LEU A 83 20.97 3.46 -3.39
C LEU A 83 21.62 3.67 -4.76
N LEU A 84 21.04 4.56 -5.58
CA LEU A 84 21.56 4.92 -6.89
C LEU A 84 22.99 5.50 -6.79
N GLU A 85 23.20 6.45 -5.88
CA GLU A 85 24.49 7.08 -5.62
C GLU A 85 25.56 6.06 -5.14
N ARG A 86 25.15 5.17 -4.22
CA ARG A 86 26.11 4.22 -3.60
C ARG A 86 26.40 2.98 -4.43
N ARG A 87 25.43 2.48 -5.20
CA ARG A 87 25.52 1.15 -5.85
C ARG A 87 25.17 1.17 -7.34
N GLY A 88 24.82 2.33 -7.88
CA GLY A 88 24.48 2.53 -9.29
C GLY A 88 23.12 2.00 -9.71
N LEU A 89 22.78 2.25 -10.98
CA LEU A 89 21.46 1.99 -11.56
C LEU A 89 21.06 0.51 -11.55
N ARG A 90 21.97 -0.39 -11.91
CA ARG A 90 21.68 -1.84 -11.93
C ARG A 90 21.24 -2.36 -10.56
N SER A 91 21.92 -1.92 -9.50
CA SER A 91 21.57 -2.31 -8.13
C SER A 91 20.24 -1.74 -7.70
N LEU A 92 19.91 -0.50 -8.10
CA LEU A 92 18.59 0.10 -7.86
C LEU A 92 17.50 -0.74 -8.51
N ILE A 93 17.60 -1.04 -9.81
CA ILE A 93 16.60 -1.80 -10.56
C ILE A 93 16.37 -3.18 -9.93
N LEU A 94 17.44 -3.97 -9.71
CA LEU A 94 17.32 -5.29 -9.11
C LEU A 94 16.70 -5.24 -7.71
N ASN A 95 17.09 -4.28 -6.89
CA ASN A 95 16.53 -4.10 -5.56
C ASN A 95 15.03 -3.76 -5.61
N ARG A 96 14.60 -2.93 -6.59
CA ARG A 96 13.19 -2.55 -6.72
C ARG A 96 12.32 -3.66 -7.30
N ILE A 97 12.84 -4.41 -8.25
CA ILE A 97 12.15 -5.61 -8.76
C ILE A 97 11.92 -6.62 -7.63
N THR A 98 12.94 -6.91 -6.84
CA THR A 98 12.83 -7.93 -5.77
C THR A 98 12.04 -7.47 -4.56
N ARG A 99 12.11 -6.18 -4.18
CA ARG A 99 11.48 -5.67 -2.96
C ARG A 99 10.12 -4.98 -3.18
N VAL A 100 9.79 -4.62 -4.39
CA VAL A 100 8.51 -3.98 -4.74
C VAL A 100 7.79 -4.79 -5.81
N GLY A 101 8.45 -5.13 -6.92
CA GLY A 101 7.84 -5.84 -8.04
C GLY A 101 7.40 -7.26 -7.69
N LEU A 102 8.28 -8.04 -7.08
CA LEU A 102 7.96 -9.41 -6.68
C LEU A 102 6.85 -9.48 -5.62
N PRO A 103 6.87 -8.70 -4.52
CA PRO A 103 5.73 -8.62 -3.61
C PRO A 103 4.44 -8.16 -4.28
N LEU A 104 4.49 -7.17 -5.18
CA LEU A 104 3.32 -6.73 -5.92
C LEU A 104 2.71 -7.86 -6.74
N LEU A 105 3.53 -8.64 -7.43
CA LEU A 105 3.07 -9.76 -8.24
C LEU A 105 2.48 -10.88 -7.38
N ILE A 106 3.16 -11.30 -6.32
CA ILE A 106 2.71 -12.39 -5.45
C ILE A 106 1.46 -11.98 -4.67
N PHE A 107 1.55 -10.90 -3.89
CA PHE A 107 0.44 -10.45 -3.06
C PHE A 107 -0.69 -9.85 -3.88
N GLY A 108 -0.39 -9.23 -5.03
CA GLY A 108 -1.40 -8.77 -5.97
C GLY A 108 -2.28 -9.91 -6.47
N THR A 109 -1.67 -11.01 -6.86
CA THR A 109 -2.41 -12.20 -7.30
C THR A 109 -3.21 -12.82 -6.14
N ILE A 110 -2.60 -12.98 -4.97
CA ILE A 110 -3.27 -13.53 -3.79
C ILE A 110 -4.46 -12.66 -3.38
N THR A 111 -4.28 -11.34 -3.26
CA THR A 111 -5.34 -10.42 -2.85
C THR A 111 -6.45 -10.33 -3.90
N ALA A 112 -6.10 -10.37 -5.19
CA ALA A 112 -7.08 -10.40 -6.27
C ALA A 112 -8.04 -11.58 -6.21
N LEU A 113 -7.56 -12.73 -5.73
CA LEU A 113 -8.37 -13.93 -5.56
C LEU A 113 -9.11 -13.95 -4.23
N LEU A 114 -8.47 -13.55 -3.14
CA LEU A 114 -9.03 -13.65 -1.79
C LEU A 114 -10.02 -12.53 -1.45
N ILE A 115 -9.74 -11.30 -1.86
CA ILE A 115 -10.59 -10.16 -1.48
C ILE A 115 -12.03 -10.32 -1.97
N PRO A 116 -12.32 -10.67 -3.25
CA PRO A 116 -13.69 -10.90 -3.70
C PRO A 116 -14.41 -11.99 -2.92
N LEU A 117 -13.70 -13.09 -2.62
CA LEU A 117 -14.27 -14.21 -1.84
C LEU A 117 -14.64 -13.80 -0.41
N LEU A 118 -13.71 -13.08 0.26
CA LEU A 118 -13.94 -12.58 1.61
C LEU A 118 -15.05 -11.52 1.65
N TRP A 119 -15.16 -10.71 0.63
CA TRP A 119 -16.21 -9.71 0.48
C TRP A 119 -17.59 -10.37 0.36
N ILE A 120 -17.73 -11.36 -0.55
CA ILE A 120 -18.96 -12.13 -0.73
C ILE A 120 -19.36 -12.80 0.58
N TYR A 121 -18.42 -13.48 1.25
CA TYR A 121 -18.68 -14.07 2.54
C TYR A 121 -19.14 -13.05 3.59
N GLY A 122 -18.48 -11.88 3.64
CA GLY A 122 -18.84 -10.81 4.57
C GLY A 122 -20.27 -10.28 4.38
N TRP A 123 -20.75 -10.24 3.13
CA TRP A 123 -22.09 -9.75 2.81
C TRP A 123 -23.20 -10.84 2.87
N THR A 124 -22.87 -12.08 2.56
CA THR A 124 -23.86 -13.16 2.40
C THR A 124 -23.82 -14.20 3.52
N GLY A 125 -22.70 -14.26 4.25
CA GLY A 125 -22.45 -15.29 5.26
C GLY A 125 -22.20 -16.69 4.70
N SER A 126 -22.09 -16.85 3.37
CA SER A 126 -21.94 -18.13 2.69
C SER A 126 -20.96 -18.07 1.52
N PHE A 127 -20.39 -19.23 1.15
CA PHE A 127 -19.50 -19.39 -0.01
C PHE A 127 -20.18 -20.19 -1.13
N ASP A 128 -21.50 -20.10 -1.28
CA ASP A 128 -22.20 -20.81 -2.33
C ASP A 128 -22.20 -20.04 -3.67
N LEU A 129 -22.45 -20.76 -4.75
CA LEU A 129 -22.47 -20.19 -6.11
C LEU A 129 -23.64 -19.18 -6.29
N GLN A 130 -24.72 -19.36 -5.58
CA GLN A 130 -25.90 -18.49 -5.66
C GLN A 130 -25.61 -17.14 -5.02
N SER A 131 -24.96 -17.11 -3.86
CA SER A 131 -24.46 -15.88 -3.22
C SER A 131 -23.49 -15.10 -4.11
N PHE A 132 -22.68 -15.83 -4.88
CA PHE A 132 -21.77 -15.21 -5.85
C PHE A 132 -22.54 -14.54 -6.99
N GLN A 133 -23.55 -15.22 -7.55
CA GLN A 133 -24.39 -14.69 -8.63
C GLN A 133 -25.25 -13.51 -8.17
N ASP A 134 -25.84 -13.58 -6.97
CA ASP A 134 -26.66 -12.52 -6.39
C ASP A 134 -25.83 -11.25 -6.10
N THR A 135 -24.60 -11.42 -5.64
CA THR A 135 -23.67 -10.31 -5.38
C THR A 135 -23.21 -9.67 -6.67
N ALA A 136 -22.92 -10.47 -7.71
CA ALA A 136 -22.60 -9.98 -9.05
C ALA A 136 -23.79 -9.25 -9.69
N ALA A 137 -25.02 -9.77 -9.52
CA ALA A 137 -26.25 -9.16 -10.03
C ALA A 137 -26.62 -7.84 -9.34
N LYS A 138 -26.24 -7.68 -8.06
CA LYS A 138 -26.45 -6.43 -7.29
C LYS A 138 -25.46 -5.32 -7.67
N GLY A 139 -24.63 -5.54 -8.68
CA GLY A 139 -23.73 -4.52 -9.20
C GLY A 139 -22.52 -4.23 -8.31
N LEU A 140 -22.10 -5.18 -7.47
CA LEU A 140 -20.73 -5.20 -7.00
C LEU A 140 -19.84 -5.47 -8.23
N ASP A 141 -19.76 -4.44 -9.07
CA ASP A 141 -18.90 -4.44 -10.23
C ASP A 141 -17.45 -4.45 -9.70
N LEU A 142 -16.89 -5.65 -9.66
CA LEU A 142 -15.48 -5.88 -9.32
C LEU A 142 -14.53 -5.03 -10.19
N LYS A 143 -15.04 -4.51 -11.33
CA LYS A 143 -14.35 -3.52 -12.17
C LYS A 143 -14.42 -2.11 -11.59
N SER A 144 -15.52 -1.71 -10.96
CA SER A 144 -15.67 -0.36 -10.38
C SER A 144 -14.94 -0.22 -9.04
N SER A 145 -14.71 -1.29 -8.31
CA SER A 145 -13.93 -1.30 -7.06
C SER A 145 -12.41 -1.19 -7.25
N GLY A 146 -11.96 -0.69 -8.41
CA GLY A 146 -10.54 -0.44 -8.69
C GLY A 146 -9.72 -1.67 -9.11
N GLY A 147 -10.36 -2.82 -9.33
CA GLY A 147 -9.71 -4.03 -9.82
C GLY A 147 -8.67 -4.63 -8.88
N VAL A 148 -7.88 -5.54 -9.40
CA VAL A 148 -6.80 -6.28 -8.71
C VAL A 148 -5.78 -5.36 -7.99
N ILE A 149 -5.64 -4.12 -8.45
CA ILE A 149 -4.60 -3.18 -8.00
C ILE A 149 -5.12 -2.25 -6.89
N ALA A 150 -6.43 -2.23 -6.60
CA ALA A 150 -7.04 -1.26 -5.68
C ALA A 150 -6.35 -1.16 -4.30
N HIS A 151 -5.88 -2.28 -3.75
CA HIS A 151 -5.20 -2.30 -2.45
C HIS A 151 -3.68 -2.10 -2.56
N LEU A 152 -3.10 -2.34 -3.74
CA LEU A 152 -1.66 -2.29 -3.99
C LEU A 152 -1.25 -1.18 -4.97
N TRP A 153 -2.17 -0.24 -5.25
CA TRP A 153 -1.94 0.88 -6.17
C TRP A 153 -0.65 1.65 -5.83
N PHE A 154 -0.32 1.78 -4.55
CA PHE A 154 0.87 2.45 -4.07
C PHE A 154 2.16 1.79 -4.58
N LEU A 155 2.25 0.44 -4.54
CA LEU A 155 3.41 -0.29 -5.06
C LEU A 155 3.54 -0.14 -6.57
N TYR A 156 2.42 -0.12 -7.28
CA TYR A 156 2.37 0.13 -8.72
C TYR A 156 2.93 1.51 -9.07
N TYR A 157 2.47 2.57 -8.39
CA TYR A 157 2.99 3.93 -8.59
C TYR A 157 4.47 4.04 -8.22
N LEU A 158 4.93 3.34 -7.19
CA LEU A 158 6.36 3.27 -6.86
C LEU A 158 7.18 2.66 -7.99
N LEU A 159 6.72 1.56 -8.58
CA LEU A 159 7.41 0.94 -9.73
C LEU A 159 7.45 1.89 -10.92
N LEU A 160 6.35 2.58 -11.20
CA LEU A 160 6.28 3.54 -12.29
C LEU A 160 7.29 4.69 -12.06
N LEU A 161 7.33 5.27 -10.86
CA LEU A 161 8.30 6.31 -10.52
C LEU A 161 9.75 5.82 -10.63
N TYR A 162 10.05 4.62 -10.17
CA TYR A 162 11.40 4.03 -10.32
C TYR A 162 11.75 3.78 -11.78
N SER A 163 10.78 3.40 -12.61
CA SER A 163 10.98 3.25 -14.05
C SER A 163 11.32 4.59 -14.72
N VAL A 164 10.62 5.65 -14.35
CA VAL A 164 10.92 7.02 -14.82
C VAL A 164 12.33 7.45 -14.41
N ILE A 165 12.72 7.23 -13.16
CA ILE A 165 14.07 7.55 -12.67
C ILE A 165 15.13 6.74 -13.44
N ALA A 166 14.88 5.46 -13.70
CA ALA A 166 15.80 4.59 -14.42
C ALA A 166 15.98 5.05 -15.88
N VAL A 167 14.88 5.40 -16.55
CA VAL A 167 14.91 5.94 -17.91
C VAL A 167 15.62 7.27 -17.98
N ALA A 168 15.28 8.21 -17.10
CA ALA A 168 15.94 9.52 -17.03
C ALA A 168 17.47 9.37 -16.82
N ARG A 169 17.88 8.45 -15.96
CA ARG A 169 19.29 8.20 -15.67
C ARG A 169 20.02 7.47 -16.81
N PHE A 170 19.29 6.74 -17.66
CA PHE A 170 19.86 6.09 -18.84
C PHE A 170 20.19 7.08 -19.95
N PHE A 171 19.39 8.14 -20.10
CA PHE A 171 19.60 9.17 -21.11
C PHE A 171 20.49 10.33 -20.68
N TRP A 172 20.79 10.44 -19.40
CA TRP A 172 21.69 11.46 -18.84
C TRP A 172 23.02 10.83 -18.40
#